data_4fd380b473183386b62d5059f8b863a7
#
_entry.id   4fd380b473183386b62d5059f8b863a7
#
_cell.length_a   1.000
_cell.length_b   1.000
_cell.length_c   1.000
_cell.angle_alpha   90.00
_cell.angle_beta   90.00
_cell.angle_gamma   90.00
#
_symmetry.space_group_name_H-M   'P 1'
#
loop_
_entity.id
_entity.type
_entity.pdbx_description
1 polymer ?
#
loop_
_entity_poly.entity_id
_entity_poly.type
_entity_poly.pdbx_seq_one_letter_code
_entity_poly.pdbx_strand_id
1 'polypeptide(L)'
;MLLHSLEAEMYLPDTIGPAGEEDVPAIIDLLQRRIDWMDEKGLYQWNKTGYLTCYPPEHFRRLIREEKALAAREGGRLTGIMFLLSRDPRWPNGDDGLAYYVHHLATDPACPGLGREMLSYAESFARQRGRPFLRLDSQKVNHALSRYYEALGYLPAGECVDGAYVGILREKSVLSPRQPSDRIPPATGISTEPI
;
A
#
# COMPACT_ATOMS: atom_id res chain seq x y z
N MET A 1 -12.82 40.61 6.43
CA MET A 1 -13.09 39.49 5.51
C MET A 1 -11.96 38.46 5.74
N LEU A 2 -12.18 37.58 6.68
CA LEU A 2 -11.20 36.58 7.16
C LEU A 2 -11.27 35.34 6.27
N LEU A 3 -10.22 35.12 5.49
CA LEU A 3 -9.95 33.86 4.81
C LEU A 3 -9.58 32.82 5.88
N HIS A 4 -10.53 31.98 6.26
CA HIS A 4 -10.23 30.76 6.99
C HIS A 4 -9.65 29.76 5.98
N SER A 5 -8.31 29.67 5.96
CA SER A 5 -7.62 28.50 5.44
C SER A 5 -8.08 27.28 6.25
N LEU A 6 -8.94 26.46 5.66
CA LEU A 6 -9.16 25.10 6.13
C LEU A 6 -7.90 24.31 5.77
N GLU A 7 -6.87 24.41 6.60
CA GLU A 7 -5.85 23.37 6.71
C GLU A 7 -6.60 22.14 7.21
N ALA A 8 -6.85 21.18 6.33
CA ALA A 8 -7.30 19.87 6.76
C ALA A 8 -6.21 19.34 7.69
N GLU A 9 -6.48 19.29 8.99
CA GLU A 9 -5.60 18.64 9.96
C GLU A 9 -5.29 17.24 9.44
N MET A 10 -4.02 16.98 9.17
CA MET A 10 -3.56 15.69 8.68
C MET A 10 -3.71 14.69 9.82
N TYR A 11 -4.61 13.74 9.65
CA TYR A 11 -4.80 12.67 10.62
C TYR A 11 -3.52 11.85 10.73
N LEU A 12 -2.98 11.74 11.94
CA LEU A 12 -1.84 10.90 12.27
C LEU A 12 -2.32 9.80 13.24
N PRO A 13 -2.15 8.53 12.92
CA PRO A 13 -2.49 7.45 13.84
C PRO A 13 -1.47 7.42 14.99
N ASP A 14 -1.88 6.97 16.17
CA ASP A 14 -0.97 6.77 17.30
C ASP A 14 0.14 5.78 16.94
N THR A 15 -0.21 4.74 16.17
CA THR A 15 0.73 3.69 15.76
C THR A 15 0.36 3.06 14.41
N ILE A 16 1.37 2.74 13.62
CA ILE A 16 1.28 1.77 12.52
C ILE A 16 2.22 0.61 12.87
N GLY A 17 1.69 -0.60 12.93
CA GLY A 17 2.46 -1.77 13.31
C GLY A 17 1.82 -3.07 12.85
N PRO A 18 2.41 -4.22 13.22
CA PRO A 18 1.88 -5.52 12.84
C PRO A 18 0.44 -5.72 13.32
N ALA A 19 -0.38 -6.38 12.49
CA ALA A 19 -1.66 -6.93 12.91
C ALA A 19 -1.50 -8.40 13.31
N GLY A 20 -2.26 -8.84 14.32
CA GLY A 20 -2.37 -10.22 14.77
C GLY A 20 -3.68 -10.88 14.35
N GLU A 21 -3.79 -12.19 14.56
CA GLU A 21 -5.04 -12.93 14.24
C GLU A 21 -6.23 -12.45 15.11
N GLU A 22 -5.96 -11.91 16.28
CA GLU A 22 -6.94 -11.28 17.18
C GLU A 22 -7.59 -10.03 16.57
N ASP A 23 -6.92 -9.37 15.61
CA ASP A 23 -7.45 -8.19 14.93
C ASP A 23 -8.50 -8.54 13.85
N VAL A 24 -8.61 -9.81 13.44
CA VAL A 24 -9.47 -10.20 12.31
C VAL A 24 -10.92 -9.73 12.46
N PRO A 25 -11.58 -9.82 13.61
CA PRO A 25 -12.93 -9.27 13.77
C PRO A 25 -12.98 -7.75 13.49
N ALA A 26 -12.00 -6.99 13.98
CA ALA A 26 -11.92 -5.55 13.78
C ALA A 26 -11.59 -5.19 12.32
N ILE A 27 -10.80 -6.02 11.64
CA ILE A 27 -10.50 -5.89 10.20
C ILE A 27 -11.79 -6.06 9.38
N ILE A 28 -12.56 -7.10 9.64
CA ILE A 28 -13.83 -7.34 8.94
C ILE A 28 -14.81 -6.18 9.17
N ASP A 29 -14.92 -5.71 10.40
CA ASP A 29 -15.78 -4.58 10.75
C ASP A 29 -15.33 -3.28 10.04
N LEU A 30 -14.03 -2.99 9.97
CA LEU A 30 -13.49 -1.85 9.22
C LEU A 30 -13.81 -1.96 7.72
N LEU A 31 -13.63 -3.15 7.14
CA LEU A 31 -13.93 -3.39 5.73
C LEU A 31 -15.43 -3.22 5.43
N GLN A 32 -16.31 -3.70 6.31
CA GLN A 32 -17.75 -3.51 6.18
C GLN A 32 -18.13 -2.03 6.22
N ARG A 33 -17.64 -1.27 7.22
CA ARG A 33 -17.86 0.18 7.29
C ARG A 33 -17.37 0.90 6.03
N ARG A 34 -16.27 0.45 5.45
CA ARG A 34 -15.75 1.03 4.20
C ARG A 34 -16.64 0.72 3.01
N ILE A 35 -17.20 -0.49 2.94
CA ILE A 35 -18.19 -0.89 1.93
C ILE A 35 -19.42 -0.01 2.04
N ASP A 36 -20.00 0.10 3.23
CA ASP A 36 -21.21 0.88 3.49
C ASP A 36 -21.01 2.35 3.10
N TRP A 37 -19.86 2.93 3.48
CA TRP A 37 -19.52 4.30 3.10
C TRP A 37 -19.39 4.47 1.57
N MET A 38 -18.80 3.51 0.87
CA MET A 38 -18.71 3.57 -0.60
C MET A 38 -20.08 3.47 -1.24
N ASP A 39 -20.98 2.66 -0.70
CA ASP A 39 -22.36 2.52 -1.18
C ASP A 39 -23.15 3.80 -0.95
N GLU A 40 -23.06 4.42 0.21
CA GLU A 40 -23.66 5.71 0.52
C GLU A 40 -23.19 6.83 -0.40
N LYS A 41 -21.92 6.80 -0.82
CA LYS A 41 -21.33 7.77 -1.76
C LYS A 41 -21.57 7.43 -3.23
N GLY A 42 -22.25 6.34 -3.53
CA GLY A 42 -22.48 5.88 -4.91
C GLY A 42 -21.20 5.51 -5.66
N LEU A 43 -20.15 5.12 -4.94
CA LEU A 43 -18.88 4.72 -5.54
C LEU A 43 -18.95 3.28 -6.05
N TYR A 44 -18.38 3.06 -7.22
CA TYR A 44 -18.27 1.73 -7.81
C TYR A 44 -16.83 1.24 -7.69
N GLN A 45 -16.59 0.35 -6.75
CA GLN A 45 -15.30 -0.27 -6.50
C GLN A 45 -15.50 -1.71 -6.00
N TRP A 46 -14.58 -2.22 -5.20
CA TRP A 46 -14.66 -3.55 -4.60
C TRP A 46 -15.89 -3.76 -3.69
N ASN A 47 -16.59 -2.70 -3.26
CA ASN A 47 -17.91 -2.80 -2.60
C ASN A 47 -18.98 -3.51 -3.46
N LYS A 48 -18.80 -3.57 -4.79
CA LYS A 48 -19.74 -4.21 -5.73
C LYS A 48 -19.32 -5.61 -6.15
N THR A 49 -18.26 -6.18 -5.58
CA THR A 49 -17.70 -7.48 -5.99
C THR A 49 -18.03 -8.62 -5.04
N GLY A 50 -18.87 -8.40 -4.00
CA GLY A 50 -19.07 -9.39 -2.94
C GLY A 50 -17.81 -9.63 -2.10
N TYR A 51 -17.07 -8.57 -1.85
CA TYR A 51 -15.71 -8.59 -1.31
C TYR A 51 -15.53 -9.48 -0.08
N LEU A 52 -16.38 -9.33 0.95
CA LEU A 52 -16.27 -10.14 2.16
C LEU A 52 -16.72 -11.61 1.97
N THR A 53 -17.44 -11.91 0.89
CA THR A 53 -17.73 -13.29 0.48
C THR A 53 -16.50 -13.90 -0.20
N CYS A 54 -15.83 -13.14 -1.07
CA CYS A 54 -14.58 -13.57 -1.73
C CYS A 54 -13.41 -13.69 -0.74
N TYR A 55 -13.37 -12.82 0.28
CA TYR A 55 -12.32 -12.74 1.29
C TYR A 55 -12.91 -12.89 2.70
N PRO A 56 -13.27 -14.13 3.10
CA PRO A 56 -13.83 -14.40 4.43
C PRO A 56 -12.75 -14.25 5.53
N PRO A 57 -13.13 -14.22 6.83
CA PRO A 57 -12.19 -14.05 7.93
C PRO A 57 -10.97 -14.97 7.90
N GLU A 58 -11.14 -16.21 7.43
CA GLU A 58 -10.04 -17.18 7.34
C GLU A 58 -8.98 -16.78 6.29
N HIS A 59 -9.39 -16.08 5.22
CA HIS A 59 -8.45 -15.51 4.26
C HIS A 59 -7.48 -14.53 4.94
N PHE A 60 -7.99 -13.62 5.79
CA PHE A 60 -7.16 -12.66 6.52
C PHE A 60 -6.28 -13.32 7.57
N ARG A 61 -6.79 -14.33 8.30
CA ARG A 61 -5.97 -15.12 9.22
C ARG A 61 -4.78 -15.76 8.54
N ARG A 62 -5.00 -16.38 7.36
CA ARG A 62 -3.94 -16.97 6.57
C ARG A 62 -2.90 -15.92 6.14
N LEU A 63 -3.34 -14.78 5.60
CA LEU A 63 -2.43 -13.70 5.18
C LEU A 63 -1.63 -13.12 6.37
N ILE A 64 -2.24 -12.99 7.55
CA ILE A 64 -1.53 -12.55 8.77
C ILE A 64 -0.42 -13.53 9.13
N ARG A 65 -0.65 -14.84 9.00
CA ARG A 65 0.36 -15.86 9.28
C ARG A 65 1.49 -15.90 8.25
N GLU A 66 1.19 -15.67 6.99
CA GLU A 66 2.11 -15.86 5.87
C GLU A 66 2.84 -14.58 5.46
N GLU A 67 2.21 -13.42 5.57
CA GLU A 67 2.67 -12.15 5.03
C GLU A 67 2.70 -11.05 6.10
N LYS A 68 3.00 -9.82 5.67
CA LYS A 68 3.02 -8.65 6.55
C LYS A 68 1.66 -7.94 6.54
N ALA A 69 0.90 -8.14 7.60
CA ALA A 69 -0.30 -7.36 7.86
C ALA A 69 0.07 -6.15 8.74
N LEU A 70 -0.27 -4.96 8.30
CA LEU A 70 0.00 -3.69 8.98
C LEU A 70 -1.31 -3.01 9.33
N ALA A 71 -1.52 -2.80 10.61
CA ALA A 71 -2.68 -2.09 11.16
C ALA A 71 -2.29 -0.70 11.63
N ALA A 72 -3.13 0.29 11.34
CA ALA A 72 -3.10 1.60 11.97
C ALA A 72 -4.10 1.64 13.12
N ARG A 73 -3.71 2.25 14.25
CA ARG A 73 -4.54 2.31 15.46
C ARG A 73 -4.56 3.71 16.05
N GLU A 74 -5.69 4.06 16.65
CA GLU A 74 -5.90 5.27 17.42
C GLU A 74 -6.61 4.89 18.73
N GLY A 75 -6.04 5.24 19.88
CA GLY A 75 -6.59 4.84 21.18
C GLY A 75 -6.80 3.33 21.30
N GLY A 76 -5.98 2.51 20.66
CA GLY A 76 -6.12 1.06 20.59
C GLY A 76 -7.14 0.55 19.55
N ARG A 77 -7.99 1.40 18.97
CA ARG A 77 -8.97 1.03 17.94
C ARG A 77 -8.30 0.92 16.57
N LEU A 78 -8.59 -0.14 15.83
CA LEU A 78 -8.12 -0.33 14.46
C LEU A 78 -8.83 0.66 13.52
N THR A 79 -8.04 1.53 12.88
CA THR A 79 -8.49 2.58 11.97
C THR A 79 -8.01 2.38 10.53
N GLY A 80 -7.04 1.50 10.32
CA GLY A 80 -6.56 1.14 8.98
C GLY A 80 -5.94 -0.24 8.96
N ILE A 81 -5.97 -0.87 7.78
CA ILE A 81 -5.34 -2.16 7.50
C ILE A 81 -4.75 -2.15 6.10
N MET A 82 -3.61 -2.81 5.91
CA MET A 82 -3.08 -3.20 4.61
C MET A 82 -2.23 -4.47 4.76
N PHE A 83 -2.07 -5.18 3.65
CA PHE A 83 -1.20 -6.35 3.57
C PHE A 83 -0.09 -6.09 2.56
N LEU A 84 1.15 -6.43 2.93
CA LEU A 84 2.32 -6.33 2.07
C LEU A 84 2.73 -7.74 1.65
N LEU A 85 2.29 -8.14 0.47
CA LEU A 85 2.64 -9.44 -0.10
C LEU A 85 4.04 -9.39 -0.71
N SER A 86 4.76 -10.50 -0.62
CA SER A 86 6.11 -10.62 -1.21
C SER A 86 6.08 -10.96 -2.70
N ARG A 87 4.92 -11.39 -3.21
CA ARG A 87 4.66 -11.75 -4.61
C ARG A 87 3.21 -11.47 -4.97
N ASP A 88 2.94 -11.23 -6.25
CA ASP A 88 1.58 -11.10 -6.78
C ASP A 88 1.51 -11.64 -8.21
N PRO A 89 0.77 -12.74 -8.46
CA PRO A 89 0.68 -13.37 -9.79
C PRO A 89 -0.03 -12.51 -10.84
N ARG A 90 -0.70 -11.42 -10.44
CA ARG A 90 -1.32 -10.47 -11.37
C ARG A 90 -0.29 -9.57 -12.08
N TRP A 91 0.95 -9.55 -11.56
CA TRP A 91 2.04 -8.81 -12.14
C TRP A 91 2.92 -9.70 -13.02
N PRO A 92 3.34 -9.23 -14.21
CA PRO A 92 4.43 -9.86 -14.92
C PRO A 92 5.67 -9.92 -14.01
N ASN A 93 6.25 -11.09 -13.82
CA ASN A 93 7.37 -11.31 -12.89
C ASN A 93 7.05 -10.89 -11.43
N GLY A 94 5.82 -11.12 -10.98
CA GLY A 94 5.36 -10.73 -9.64
C GLY A 94 6.01 -11.49 -8.47
N ASP A 95 7.02 -12.31 -8.73
CA ASP A 95 7.86 -13.04 -7.76
C ASP A 95 9.37 -12.72 -7.91
N ASP A 96 9.71 -11.63 -8.63
CA ASP A 96 11.10 -11.22 -8.91
C ASP A 96 11.88 -10.74 -7.66
N GLY A 97 11.23 -10.61 -6.53
CA GLY A 97 11.83 -10.12 -5.29
C GLY A 97 12.11 -8.62 -5.27
N LEU A 98 11.72 -7.87 -6.31
CA LEU A 98 12.02 -6.44 -6.43
C LEU A 98 10.97 -5.55 -5.75
N ALA A 99 9.80 -6.06 -5.41
CA ALA A 99 8.73 -5.25 -4.85
C ALA A 99 8.06 -5.89 -3.63
N TYR A 100 7.39 -5.05 -2.84
CA TYR A 100 6.22 -5.46 -2.07
C TYR A 100 4.94 -5.02 -2.79
N TYR A 101 3.88 -5.79 -2.61
CA TYR A 101 2.58 -5.58 -3.24
C TYR A 101 1.55 -5.25 -2.16
N VAL A 102 0.95 -4.05 -2.26
CA VAL A 102 -0.08 -3.60 -1.32
C VAL A 102 -1.43 -4.19 -1.70
N HIS A 103 -2.00 -4.95 -0.80
CA HIS A 103 -3.33 -5.53 -0.91
C HIS A 103 -4.22 -5.09 0.25
N HIS A 104 -5.53 -5.14 0.05
CA HIS A 104 -6.54 -4.90 1.08
C HIS A 104 -6.33 -3.60 1.88
N LEU A 105 -5.78 -2.55 1.24
CA LEU A 105 -5.65 -1.24 1.88
C LEU A 105 -7.04 -0.64 2.11
N ALA A 106 -7.41 -0.54 3.37
CA ALA A 106 -8.64 0.11 3.79
C ALA A 106 -8.38 0.95 5.05
N THR A 107 -9.04 2.11 5.12
CA THR A 107 -8.98 3.02 6.26
C THR A 107 -10.38 3.43 6.68
N ASP A 108 -10.54 3.75 7.94
CA ASP A 108 -11.80 4.30 8.46
C ASP A 108 -12.12 5.61 7.72
N PRO A 109 -13.34 5.77 7.17
CA PRO A 109 -13.73 7.01 6.49
C PRO A 109 -13.61 8.27 7.37
N ALA A 110 -13.66 8.12 8.69
CA ALA A 110 -13.50 9.21 9.64
C ALA A 110 -12.01 9.66 9.79
N CYS A 111 -11.06 8.95 9.17
CA CYS A 111 -9.62 9.22 9.29
C CYS A 111 -9.04 9.67 7.93
N PRO A 112 -9.34 10.89 7.46
CA PRO A 112 -8.84 11.39 6.18
C PRO A 112 -7.31 11.50 6.20
N GLY A 113 -6.67 11.08 5.08
CA GLY A 113 -5.20 11.11 4.97
C GLY A 113 -4.50 9.84 5.44
N LEU A 114 -5.12 9.02 6.29
CA LEU A 114 -4.50 7.81 6.84
C LEU A 114 -3.98 6.84 5.77
N GLY A 115 -4.68 6.71 4.63
CA GLY A 115 -4.21 5.86 3.53
C GLY A 115 -2.85 6.30 2.97
N ARG A 116 -2.58 7.61 2.93
CA ARG A 116 -1.27 8.15 2.53
C ARG A 116 -0.19 7.79 3.54
N GLU A 117 -0.49 7.95 4.83
CA GLU A 117 0.46 7.63 5.91
C GLU A 117 0.83 6.14 5.91
N MET A 118 -0.16 5.26 5.72
CA MET A 118 0.07 3.83 5.60
C MET A 118 0.94 3.49 4.38
N LEU A 119 0.70 4.11 3.23
CA LEU A 119 1.54 3.93 2.05
C LEU A 119 2.96 4.43 2.29
N SER A 120 3.14 5.59 2.91
CA SER A 120 4.46 6.13 3.26
C SER A 120 5.23 5.18 4.19
N TYR A 121 4.54 4.57 5.16
CA TYR A 121 5.11 3.53 6.01
C TYR A 121 5.56 2.31 5.19
N ALA A 122 4.70 1.82 4.27
CA ALA A 122 5.01 0.69 3.40
C ALA A 122 6.20 0.97 2.47
N GLU A 123 6.32 2.19 1.95
CA GLU A 123 7.46 2.64 1.15
C GLU A 123 8.78 2.58 1.95
N SER A 124 8.74 3.06 3.20
CA SER A 124 9.88 3.00 4.10
C SER A 124 10.23 1.55 4.48
N PHE A 125 9.23 0.72 4.71
CA PHE A 125 9.37 -0.70 4.98
C PHE A 125 10.04 -1.44 3.80
N ALA A 126 9.60 -1.17 2.56
CA ALA A 126 10.18 -1.76 1.34
C ALA A 126 11.65 -1.33 1.16
N ARG A 127 11.93 -0.03 1.32
CA ARG A 127 13.28 0.54 1.23
C ARG A 127 14.25 -0.10 2.23
N GLN A 128 13.85 -0.22 3.50
CA GLN A 128 14.66 -0.82 4.55
C GLN A 128 15.00 -2.29 4.29
N ARG A 129 14.21 -2.97 3.46
CA ARG A 129 14.42 -4.37 3.06
C ARG A 129 15.07 -4.53 1.69
N GLY A 130 15.57 -3.43 1.12
CA GLY A 130 16.28 -3.44 -0.16
C GLY A 130 15.37 -3.71 -1.37
N ARG A 131 14.05 -3.59 -1.22
CA ARG A 131 13.14 -3.71 -2.35
C ARG A 131 12.94 -2.34 -3.00
N PRO A 132 13.30 -2.21 -4.30
CA PRO A 132 13.28 -0.91 -4.99
C PRO A 132 11.88 -0.38 -5.27
N PHE A 133 10.84 -1.22 -5.22
CA PHE A 133 9.50 -0.83 -5.62
C PHE A 133 8.45 -1.17 -4.57
N LEU A 134 7.42 -0.31 -4.51
CA LEU A 134 6.12 -0.63 -3.93
C LEU A 134 5.10 -0.64 -5.07
N ARG A 135 4.30 -1.71 -5.12
CA ARG A 135 3.33 -1.97 -6.18
C ARG A 135 1.93 -2.13 -5.61
N LEU A 136 0.93 -1.72 -6.36
CA LEU A 136 -0.49 -1.90 -6.04
C LEU A 136 -1.31 -1.94 -7.32
N ASP A 137 -2.61 -2.20 -7.19
CA ASP A 137 -3.56 -2.00 -8.28
C ASP A 137 -4.75 -1.15 -7.83
N SER A 138 -5.42 -0.56 -8.78
CA SER A 138 -6.61 0.25 -8.53
C SER A 138 -7.65 0.04 -9.62
N GLN A 139 -8.95 0.07 -9.25
CA GLN A 139 -10.05 -0.08 -10.19
C GLN A 139 -9.90 0.88 -11.37
N LYS A 140 -9.89 0.35 -12.60
CA LYS A 140 -9.64 1.10 -13.84
C LYS A 140 -10.63 2.24 -14.05
N VAL A 141 -11.91 2.02 -13.76
CA VAL A 141 -12.96 3.02 -13.98
C VAL A 141 -13.00 4.11 -12.90
N ASN A 142 -12.23 3.99 -11.81
CA ASN A 142 -12.17 5.00 -10.76
C ASN A 142 -11.07 6.04 -11.05
N HIS A 143 -11.42 7.04 -11.90
CA HIS A 143 -10.49 8.09 -12.27
C HIS A 143 -10.03 8.98 -11.10
N ALA A 144 -10.86 9.13 -10.07
CA ALA A 144 -10.46 9.89 -8.87
C ALA A 144 -9.35 9.17 -8.09
N LEU A 145 -9.49 7.85 -7.92
CA LEU A 145 -8.47 7.02 -7.29
C LEU A 145 -7.20 6.94 -8.14
N SER A 146 -7.33 6.90 -9.47
CA SER A 146 -6.19 6.99 -10.39
C SER A 146 -5.37 8.25 -10.15
N ARG A 147 -6.00 9.41 -10.17
CA ARG A 147 -5.31 10.70 -9.91
C ARG A 147 -4.69 10.76 -8.51
N TYR A 148 -5.36 10.18 -7.51
CA TYR A 148 -4.83 10.10 -6.15
C TYR A 148 -3.50 9.33 -6.12
N TYR A 149 -3.44 8.14 -6.70
CA TYR A 149 -2.21 7.35 -6.73
C TYR A 149 -1.10 7.99 -7.57
N GLU A 150 -1.46 8.59 -8.71
CA GLU A 150 -0.50 9.34 -9.55
C GLU A 150 0.11 10.53 -8.80
N ALA A 151 -0.70 11.28 -8.05
CA ALA A 151 -0.21 12.37 -7.20
C ALA A 151 0.72 11.89 -6.07
N LEU A 152 0.62 10.62 -5.66
CA LEU A 152 1.53 9.98 -4.71
C LEU A 152 2.77 9.37 -5.39
N GLY A 153 2.88 9.44 -6.73
CA GLY A 153 4.01 8.94 -7.50
C GLY A 153 3.90 7.46 -7.92
N TYR A 154 2.72 6.85 -7.77
CA TYR A 154 2.44 5.51 -8.29
C TYR A 154 2.04 5.58 -9.77
N LEU A 155 2.98 5.32 -10.66
CA LEU A 155 2.79 5.40 -12.09
C LEU A 155 2.13 4.13 -12.65
N PRO A 156 1.30 4.23 -13.71
CA PRO A 156 0.75 3.07 -14.39
C PRO A 156 1.86 2.16 -14.93
N ALA A 157 1.74 0.85 -14.69
CA ALA A 157 2.71 -0.17 -15.12
C ALA A 157 2.04 -1.30 -15.93
N GLY A 158 0.73 -1.25 -16.15
CA GLY A 158 -0.02 -2.26 -16.90
C GLY A 158 -1.46 -2.38 -16.41
N GLU A 159 -2.12 -3.44 -16.83
CA GLU A 159 -3.49 -3.76 -16.43
C GLU A 159 -3.55 -5.20 -15.91
N CYS A 160 -4.49 -5.47 -15.03
CA CYS A 160 -4.83 -6.81 -14.58
C CYS A 160 -6.33 -7.06 -14.68
N VAL A 161 -6.68 -8.33 -14.87
CA VAL A 161 -8.08 -8.78 -14.90
C VAL A 161 -8.23 -9.93 -13.90
N ASP A 162 -9.23 -9.84 -13.04
CA ASP A 162 -9.59 -10.89 -12.08
C ASP A 162 -11.11 -11.00 -12.04
N GLY A 163 -11.65 -11.94 -12.79
CA GLY A 163 -13.09 -12.06 -13.02
C GLY A 163 -13.66 -10.79 -13.66
N ALA A 164 -14.59 -10.16 -12.97
CA ALA A 164 -15.20 -8.89 -13.40
C ALA A 164 -14.37 -7.64 -13.01
N TYR A 165 -13.30 -7.81 -12.22
CA TYR A 165 -12.42 -6.72 -11.84
C TYR A 165 -11.41 -6.43 -12.95
N VAL A 166 -11.30 -5.15 -13.33
CA VAL A 166 -10.25 -4.67 -14.22
C VAL A 166 -9.48 -3.58 -13.47
N GLY A 167 -8.21 -3.83 -13.20
CA GLY A 167 -7.33 -2.94 -12.45
C GLY A 167 -6.22 -2.33 -13.30
N ILE A 168 -5.77 -1.15 -12.91
CA ILE A 168 -4.50 -0.56 -13.36
C ILE A 168 -3.44 -0.97 -12.35
N LEU A 169 -2.44 -1.70 -12.81
CA LEU A 169 -1.22 -1.97 -12.05
C LEU A 169 -0.42 -0.69 -11.91
N ARG A 170 0.07 -0.41 -10.71
CA ARG A 170 0.79 0.84 -10.39
C ARG A 170 2.06 0.55 -9.60
N GLU A 171 3.13 1.23 -10.00
CA GLU A 171 4.45 1.06 -9.39
C GLU A 171 5.00 2.40 -8.94
N LYS A 172 5.65 2.41 -7.78
CA LYS A 172 6.45 3.53 -7.29
C LYS A 172 7.84 3.06 -6.92
N SER A 173 8.88 3.72 -7.45
CA SER A 173 10.24 3.54 -6.96
C SER A 173 10.38 4.13 -5.57
N VAL A 174 10.86 3.34 -4.62
CA VAL A 174 11.03 3.76 -3.22
C VAL A 174 12.51 3.95 -2.83
N LEU A 175 13.43 3.63 -3.72
CA LEU A 175 14.83 3.97 -3.53
C LEU A 175 15.02 5.48 -3.74
N SER A 176 15.73 6.13 -2.83
CA SER A 176 16.22 7.49 -3.08
C SER A 176 17.09 7.48 -4.33
N PRO A 177 17.04 8.52 -5.19
CA PRO A 177 18.04 8.68 -6.24
C PRO A 177 19.42 8.56 -5.58
N ARG A 178 20.29 7.67 -6.12
CA ARG A 178 21.66 7.56 -5.63
C ARG A 178 22.29 8.96 -5.66
N GLN A 179 22.75 9.41 -4.50
CA GLN A 179 23.54 10.64 -4.44
C GLN A 179 24.83 10.43 -5.24
N PRO A 180 25.35 11.44 -5.95
CA PRO A 180 26.64 11.33 -6.67
C PRO A 180 27.80 10.88 -5.79
N SER A 181 27.69 11.05 -4.45
CA SER A 181 28.66 10.60 -3.44
C SER A 181 28.73 9.07 -3.26
N ASP A 182 27.74 8.31 -3.76
CA ASP A 182 27.70 6.85 -3.61
C ASP A 182 28.53 6.11 -4.68
N ARG A 183 29.31 6.83 -5.49
CA ARG A 183 30.28 6.22 -6.40
C ARG A 183 31.45 5.67 -5.58
N ILE A 184 31.54 4.36 -5.47
CA ILE A 184 32.75 3.68 -4.99
C ILE A 184 33.90 4.21 -5.87
N PRO A 185 34.95 4.83 -5.27
CA PRO A 185 36.08 5.27 -6.06
C PRO A 185 36.70 4.03 -6.77
N PRO A 186 37.19 4.18 -8.01
CA PRO A 186 37.85 3.08 -8.69
C PRO A 186 39.02 2.58 -7.82
N ALA A 187 39.14 1.26 -7.68
CA ALA A 187 40.22 0.65 -6.95
C ALA A 187 41.52 1.20 -7.52
N THR A 188 42.25 1.95 -6.71
CA THR A 188 43.59 2.45 -7.05
C THR A 188 44.50 1.25 -7.26
N GLY A 189 45.09 1.21 -8.46
CA GLY A 189 45.87 0.12 -8.99
C GLY A 189 46.98 -0.35 -8.02
N ILE A 190 47.13 -1.64 -7.97
CA ILE A 190 48.29 -2.33 -7.39
C ILE A 190 49.48 -1.95 -8.30
N SER A 191 50.39 -1.18 -7.75
CA SER A 191 51.71 -0.94 -8.38
C SER A 191 52.48 -2.24 -8.32
N THR A 192 52.68 -2.86 -9.47
CA THR A 192 53.70 -3.94 -9.64
C THR A 192 55.01 -3.28 -9.92
N GLU A 193 55.90 -3.21 -8.92
CA GLU A 193 57.33 -2.99 -9.17
C GLU A 193 57.95 -4.27 -9.69
N PRO A 194 58.81 -4.21 -10.73
CA PRO A 194 59.58 -5.36 -11.17
C PRO A 194 60.85 -5.51 -10.34
N ILE A 195 61.21 -6.76 -10.04
CA ILE A 195 62.50 -7.22 -9.48
C ILE A 195 63.52 -7.19 -10.59
#